data_02edf4f1a9cb444be722ce347905849c
#
_entry.id   02edf4f1a9cb444be722ce347905849c
#
_cell.length_a   1.000
_cell.length_b   1.000
_cell.length_c   1.000
_cell.angle_alpha   90.00
_cell.angle_beta   90.00
_cell.angle_gamma   90.00
#
_symmetry.space_group_name_H-M   'P 1'
#
loop_
_entity.id
_entity.type
_entity.pdbx_description
1 polymer ?
#
loop_
_entity_poly.entity_id
_entity_poly.type
_entity_poly.pdbx_seq_one_letter_code
_entity_poly.pdbx_strand_id
1 'polypeptide(L)'
;MVYSTSTSGMNSSGIMFTLILTALPLIGFGQDNELESIETSVIKIYTTLAAPDYFTPWRLLTPRQSSGSGSVIQGNQILTNAHVIANASYVQAQKHNDPQRYQARVTFVSHEADLAIITVDDPSFFQDLKPLSIGLLPEPLQEVSVYGYPIGGKSLSITKGILSRVEQQVYAHAGSYLLAGQIDAAINPGNSGGPVIMNNEIVGVVMQASSGGRAENLGYFVPPSIIRHVLEDSADGANDGFPDLGFRTQALDSPAAKAAYGLKNGQNGVLVIKVFDDSPAAGKFEENDVILSIDEYEIAEDGTIKLSEDLLTDYKHAIDMHHIGEEILVHYSRAGKEGSINLKAEKARDNYSLVKGEQFDRTPQYYIYGGILFVPLNMNLIKRWGSDWARSAPVSLLKMRNEWSSPERQEVVVALQVLAGDVNLGYHDWRNWVVESVNGKQVKDFQQFANLLKQNLEDNVVFENKNGYQMVINHDKAMESESTILSQYRIPAAHSAELFSN
;
A
#
# COMPACT_ATOMS: atom_id res chain seq x y z
N MET A 1 -8.18 -19.54 84.43
CA MET A 1 -7.67 -18.98 85.67
C MET A 1 -7.63 -17.47 85.50
N VAL A 2 -8.63 -16.83 86.01
CA VAL A 2 -8.75 -16.21 87.35
C VAL A 2 -8.15 -14.81 87.37
N TYR A 3 -9.05 -13.83 87.47
CA TYR A 3 -9.09 -12.56 88.18
C TYR A 3 -7.98 -11.51 88.00
N SER A 4 -8.21 -10.22 88.03
CA SER A 4 -9.11 -9.46 88.86
C SER A 4 -9.14 -7.97 88.41
N THR A 5 -10.28 -7.38 88.69
CA THR A 5 -10.70 -5.97 88.70
C THR A 5 -9.80 -5.03 89.52
N SER A 6 -9.72 -3.75 89.15
CA SER A 6 -10.03 -2.67 90.07
C SER A 6 -10.30 -1.32 89.38
N THR A 7 -11.31 -0.67 89.87
CA THR A 7 -11.88 0.63 89.54
C THR A 7 -11.11 1.77 90.21
N SER A 8 -11.12 2.93 89.61
CA SER A 8 -11.45 4.31 90.12
C SER A 8 -10.62 5.32 89.30
N GLY A 9 -11.15 6.41 88.90
CA GLY A 9 -11.93 7.45 89.40
C GLY A 9 -11.85 8.66 88.44
N MET A 10 -12.91 9.43 88.44
CA MET A 10 -13.22 10.63 87.63
C MET A 10 -12.10 11.67 87.62
N ASN A 11 -11.96 12.36 86.47
CA ASN A 11 -12.08 13.81 86.41
C ASN A 11 -12.29 14.36 84.98
N SER A 12 -13.26 15.24 84.87
CA SER A 12 -13.69 15.93 83.70
C SER A 12 -12.75 17.09 83.33
N SER A 13 -12.40 17.17 81.99
CA SER A 13 -12.03 18.46 81.41
C SER A 13 -12.37 18.39 79.91
N GLY A 14 -13.32 19.16 79.50
CA GLY A 14 -13.81 19.30 78.16
C GLY A 14 -12.73 19.90 77.21
N ILE A 15 -12.47 19.24 76.13
CA ILE A 15 -11.78 19.81 74.98
C ILE A 15 -12.71 19.69 73.78
N MET A 16 -13.10 20.83 73.26
CA MET A 16 -13.93 21.03 72.07
C MET A 16 -13.05 20.72 70.87
N PHE A 17 -13.31 19.57 70.20
CA PHE A 17 -12.69 19.26 68.94
C PHE A 17 -13.50 19.90 67.80
N THR A 18 -12.93 20.93 67.16
CA THR A 18 -13.44 21.51 65.93
C THR A 18 -13.09 20.56 64.79
N LEU A 19 -14.10 19.94 64.19
CA LEU A 19 -13.96 19.10 62.96
C LEU A 19 -13.67 20.03 61.77
N ILE A 20 -12.43 20.11 61.35
CA ILE A 20 -12.09 20.72 60.06
C ILE A 20 -12.37 19.66 58.99
N LEU A 21 -13.48 19.84 58.26
CA LEU A 21 -13.81 19.09 57.04
C LEU A 21 -12.92 19.63 55.92
N THR A 22 -11.79 18.97 55.65
CA THR A 22 -10.99 19.22 54.46
C THR A 22 -11.72 18.59 53.27
N ALA A 23 -12.28 19.44 52.41
CA ALA A 23 -12.78 19.02 51.10
C ALA A 23 -11.61 18.54 50.26
N LEU A 24 -11.53 17.23 49.96
CA LEU A 24 -10.70 16.67 48.91
C LEU A 24 -11.24 17.16 47.56
N PRO A 25 -10.39 17.65 46.66
CA PRO A 25 -10.86 17.99 45.34
C PRO A 25 -11.23 16.68 44.60
N LEU A 26 -12.44 16.64 44.07
CA LEU A 26 -12.85 15.65 43.07
C LEU A 26 -11.99 15.86 41.78
N ILE A 27 -10.89 15.16 41.70
CA ILE A 27 -10.14 14.97 40.46
C ILE A 27 -10.56 13.59 39.93
N GLY A 28 -11.48 13.53 38.98
CA GLY A 28 -11.94 12.25 38.45
C GLY A 28 -12.96 12.32 37.31
N PHE A 29 -13.46 13.47 36.92
CA PHE A 29 -14.53 13.53 35.89
C PHE A 29 -14.08 13.88 34.46
N GLY A 30 -12.80 14.19 34.24
CA GLY A 30 -12.32 14.56 32.91
C GLY A 30 -11.88 13.34 32.06
N GLN A 31 -11.23 12.37 32.66
CA GLN A 31 -10.63 11.24 31.94
C GLN A 31 -11.65 10.23 31.41
N ASP A 32 -12.74 9.98 32.15
CA ASP A 32 -13.76 9.02 31.73
C ASP A 32 -14.57 9.52 30.51
N ASN A 33 -14.85 10.84 30.42
CA ASN A 33 -15.55 11.44 29.29
C ASN A 33 -14.69 11.48 28.00
N GLU A 34 -13.38 11.57 28.11
CA GLU A 34 -12.46 11.60 26.95
C GLU A 34 -12.25 10.20 26.36
N LEU A 35 -12.07 9.18 27.19
CA LEU A 35 -11.99 7.78 26.76
C LEU A 35 -13.28 7.35 26.05
N GLU A 36 -14.45 7.65 26.60
CA GLU A 36 -15.75 7.34 26.00
C GLU A 36 -15.91 8.03 24.62
N SER A 37 -15.32 9.21 24.42
CA SER A 37 -15.36 9.91 23.14
C SER A 37 -14.50 9.25 22.05
N ILE A 38 -13.36 8.63 22.40
CA ILE A 38 -12.51 7.89 21.44
C ILE A 38 -13.19 6.58 21.02
N GLU A 39 -13.69 5.82 22.00
CA GLU A 39 -14.34 4.53 21.75
C GLU A 39 -15.52 4.64 20.79
N THR A 40 -16.36 5.70 20.96
CA THR A 40 -17.50 5.94 20.08
C THR A 40 -17.09 6.32 18.66
N SER A 41 -15.90 6.88 18.46
CA SER A 41 -15.38 7.27 17.15
C SER A 41 -14.70 6.14 16.40
N VAL A 42 -14.51 4.96 17.04
CA VAL A 42 -13.95 3.77 16.38
C VAL A 42 -15.07 2.92 15.82
N ILE A 43 -15.00 2.67 14.52
CA ILE A 43 -16.02 2.01 13.72
C ILE A 43 -15.56 0.59 13.36
N LYS A 44 -16.45 -0.38 13.50
CA LYS A 44 -16.26 -1.72 12.97
C LYS A 44 -16.68 -1.77 11.51
N ILE A 45 -15.81 -2.27 10.65
CA ILE A 45 -16.04 -2.39 9.20
C ILE A 45 -16.22 -3.86 8.84
N TYR A 46 -17.25 -4.14 8.05
CA TYR A 46 -17.50 -5.46 7.45
C TYR A 46 -17.44 -5.35 5.94
N THR A 47 -16.75 -6.28 5.31
CA THR A 47 -16.59 -6.31 3.86
C THR A 47 -16.92 -7.68 3.28
N THR A 48 -17.55 -7.69 2.12
CA THR A 48 -17.64 -8.84 1.25
C THR A 48 -16.70 -8.63 0.09
N LEU A 49 -15.64 -9.41 0.02
CA LEU A 49 -14.56 -9.28 -0.96
C LEU A 49 -14.81 -10.25 -2.12
N ALA A 50 -14.69 -9.79 -3.34
CA ALA A 50 -14.84 -10.57 -4.57
C ALA A 50 -13.72 -10.25 -5.55
N ALA A 51 -12.51 -10.70 -5.25
CA ALA A 51 -11.32 -10.44 -6.06
C ALA A 51 -11.42 -11.12 -7.44
N PRO A 52 -10.87 -10.51 -8.50
CA PRO A 52 -10.81 -11.14 -9.82
C PRO A 52 -9.88 -12.37 -9.84
N ASP A 53 -10.18 -13.31 -10.72
CA ASP A 53 -9.31 -14.46 -10.98
C ASP A 53 -8.39 -14.20 -12.16
N TYR A 54 -7.12 -13.97 -11.90
CA TYR A 54 -6.13 -13.70 -12.95
C TYR A 54 -5.78 -14.89 -13.83
N PHE A 55 -6.21 -16.12 -13.51
CA PHE A 55 -6.13 -17.26 -14.43
C PHE A 55 -7.36 -17.39 -15.35
N THR A 56 -8.50 -16.83 -14.92
CA THR A 56 -9.74 -16.76 -15.70
C THR A 56 -10.31 -15.33 -15.59
N PRO A 57 -9.74 -14.35 -16.31
CA PRO A 57 -9.94 -12.91 -16.04
C PRO A 57 -11.38 -12.41 -16.12
N TRP A 58 -12.26 -13.15 -16.78
CA TRP A 58 -13.71 -12.89 -16.84
C TRP A 58 -14.50 -13.39 -15.64
N ARG A 59 -13.83 -13.92 -14.60
CA ARG A 59 -14.46 -14.45 -13.39
C ARG A 59 -13.95 -13.77 -12.13
N LEU A 60 -14.81 -13.75 -11.13
CA LEU A 60 -14.43 -13.43 -9.76
C LEU A 60 -14.17 -14.71 -8.98
N LEU A 61 -13.28 -14.65 -8.01
CA LEU A 61 -13.10 -15.68 -7.00
C LEU A 61 -14.35 -15.78 -6.11
N THR A 62 -14.50 -16.87 -5.40
CA THR A 62 -15.61 -17.04 -4.44
C THR A 62 -15.60 -15.89 -3.43
N PRO A 63 -16.71 -15.15 -3.29
CA PRO A 63 -16.81 -14.08 -2.32
C PRO A 63 -16.52 -14.56 -0.90
N ARG A 64 -15.79 -13.75 -0.14
CA ARG A 64 -15.47 -14.02 1.26
C ARG A 64 -15.77 -12.82 2.13
N GLN A 65 -16.15 -13.05 3.37
CA GLN A 65 -16.35 -12.00 4.35
C GLN A 65 -15.03 -11.70 5.08
N SER A 66 -14.81 -10.43 5.36
CA SER A 66 -13.72 -9.94 6.18
C SER A 66 -14.25 -8.85 7.11
N SER A 67 -13.45 -8.46 8.09
CA SER A 67 -13.74 -7.31 8.94
C SER A 67 -12.46 -6.59 9.31
N GLY A 68 -12.59 -5.30 9.57
CA GLY A 68 -11.53 -4.41 10.02
C GLY A 68 -12.10 -3.34 10.92
N SER A 69 -11.28 -2.34 11.18
CA SER A 69 -11.60 -1.18 12.00
C SER A 69 -11.42 0.10 11.20
N GLY A 70 -11.97 1.18 11.69
CA GLY A 70 -11.77 2.52 11.15
C GLY A 70 -12.05 3.55 12.22
N SER A 71 -11.72 4.80 11.95
CA SER A 71 -11.98 5.93 12.85
C SER A 71 -12.68 7.08 12.14
N VAL A 72 -13.63 7.66 12.80
CA VAL A 72 -14.34 8.85 12.29
C VAL A 72 -13.38 10.03 12.29
N ILE A 73 -13.24 10.68 11.14
CA ILE A 73 -12.50 11.91 10.94
C ILE A 73 -13.42 13.04 10.46
N GLN A 74 -12.89 14.24 10.29
CA GLN A 74 -13.67 15.39 9.81
C GLN A 74 -14.35 15.09 8.45
N GLY A 75 -15.49 15.74 8.18
CA GLY A 75 -16.20 15.64 6.91
C GLY A 75 -17.14 14.44 6.77
N ASN A 76 -17.59 13.82 7.87
CA ASN A 76 -18.41 12.61 7.87
C ASN A 76 -17.70 11.45 7.12
N GLN A 77 -16.44 11.29 7.39
CA GLN A 77 -15.56 10.31 6.79
C GLN A 77 -15.07 9.32 7.84
N ILE A 78 -14.76 8.12 7.39
CA ILE A 78 -14.15 7.07 8.21
C ILE A 78 -12.84 6.68 7.54
N LEU A 79 -11.73 6.91 8.24
CA LEU A 79 -10.39 6.50 7.81
C LEU A 79 -10.16 5.03 8.18
N THR A 80 -9.67 4.24 7.24
CA THR A 80 -9.36 2.81 7.41
C THR A 80 -8.19 2.39 6.50
N ASN A 81 -7.83 1.11 6.47
CA ASN A 81 -6.86 0.61 5.49
C ASN A 81 -7.48 0.26 4.14
N ALA A 82 -6.68 0.39 3.09
CA ALA A 82 -7.05 -0.06 1.75
C ALA A 82 -7.25 -1.58 1.69
N HIS A 83 -6.40 -2.38 2.35
CA HIS A 83 -6.55 -3.84 2.36
C HIS A 83 -7.84 -4.34 3.03
N VAL A 84 -8.48 -3.53 3.89
CA VAL A 84 -9.76 -3.84 4.52
C VAL A 84 -10.88 -3.80 3.48
N ILE A 85 -10.78 -2.91 2.47
CA ILE A 85 -11.84 -2.69 1.48
C ILE A 85 -11.45 -3.11 0.04
N ALA A 86 -10.21 -3.52 -0.19
CA ALA A 86 -9.73 -3.90 -1.52
C ALA A 86 -10.57 -5.02 -2.14
N ASN A 87 -11.02 -4.83 -3.37
CA ASN A 87 -11.92 -5.72 -4.10
C ASN A 87 -13.26 -5.97 -3.35
N ALA A 88 -13.73 -5.02 -2.55
CA ALA A 88 -15.00 -5.14 -1.85
C ALA A 88 -16.17 -4.95 -2.82
N SER A 89 -17.06 -5.95 -2.87
CA SER A 89 -18.36 -5.84 -3.53
C SER A 89 -19.43 -5.21 -2.63
N TYR A 90 -19.21 -5.22 -1.31
CA TYR A 90 -20.12 -4.66 -0.33
C TYR A 90 -19.38 -4.28 0.97
N VAL A 91 -19.66 -3.08 1.48
CA VAL A 91 -19.05 -2.54 2.70
C VAL A 91 -20.17 -2.09 3.67
N GLN A 92 -19.99 -2.40 4.95
CA GLN A 92 -20.87 -1.93 6.02
C GLN A 92 -20.03 -1.37 7.17
N ALA A 93 -20.56 -0.33 7.82
CA ALA A 93 -20.04 0.26 9.05
C ALA A 93 -20.96 -0.01 10.23
N GLN A 94 -20.39 -0.24 11.41
CA GLN A 94 -21.14 -0.44 12.66
C GLN A 94 -20.51 0.42 13.75
N LYS A 95 -21.32 1.22 14.43
CA LYS A 95 -20.90 2.06 15.57
C LYS A 95 -20.58 1.20 16.80
N HIS A 96 -19.79 1.76 17.69
CA HIS A 96 -19.53 1.17 19.01
C HIS A 96 -20.84 0.96 19.77
N ASN A 97 -21.00 -0.24 20.36
CA ASN A 97 -22.19 -0.64 21.15
C ASN A 97 -23.54 -0.54 20.43
N ASP A 98 -23.57 -0.33 19.11
CA ASP A 98 -24.78 -0.34 18.30
C ASP A 98 -24.84 -1.66 17.49
N PRO A 99 -25.90 -2.47 17.58
CA PRO A 99 -26.01 -3.69 16.76
C PRO A 99 -26.35 -3.41 15.30
N GLN A 100 -26.76 -2.20 14.95
CA GLN A 100 -27.13 -1.83 13.59
C GLN A 100 -25.91 -1.70 12.68
N ARG A 101 -26.02 -2.24 11.47
CA ARG A 101 -25.05 -2.07 10.40
C ARG A 101 -25.61 -1.16 9.33
N TYR A 102 -24.80 -0.23 8.92
CA TYR A 102 -25.12 0.76 7.89
C TYR A 102 -24.33 0.44 6.62
N GLN A 103 -24.97 0.59 5.48
CA GLN A 103 -24.24 0.49 4.22
C GLN A 103 -23.26 1.64 4.12
N ALA A 104 -22.02 1.32 3.76
CA ALA A 104 -20.96 2.29 3.53
C ALA A 104 -20.49 2.21 2.08
N ARG A 105 -19.94 3.30 1.58
CA ARG A 105 -19.30 3.38 0.27
C ARG A 105 -17.89 3.90 0.40
N VAL A 106 -17.01 3.42 -0.45
CA VAL A 106 -15.63 3.90 -0.58
C VAL A 106 -15.66 5.22 -1.33
N THR A 107 -15.01 6.24 -0.79
CA THR A 107 -14.90 7.57 -1.41
C THR A 107 -13.50 7.84 -1.95
N PHE A 108 -12.48 7.23 -1.35
CA PHE A 108 -11.10 7.36 -1.79
C PHE A 108 -10.28 6.14 -1.34
N VAL A 109 -9.28 5.75 -2.16
CA VAL A 109 -8.35 4.65 -1.83
C VAL A 109 -6.96 5.00 -2.31
N SER A 110 -5.99 4.93 -1.41
CA SER A 110 -4.56 4.87 -1.73
C SER A 110 -4.03 3.49 -1.37
N HIS A 111 -3.98 2.60 -2.36
CA HIS A 111 -3.42 1.25 -2.15
C HIS A 111 -1.95 1.29 -1.78
N GLU A 112 -1.20 2.24 -2.33
CA GLU A 112 0.22 2.44 -2.07
C GLU A 112 0.49 2.73 -0.59
N ALA A 113 -0.32 3.60 0.02
CA ALA A 113 -0.24 3.95 1.44
C ALA A 113 -1.02 3.00 2.36
N ASP A 114 -1.72 2.01 1.79
CA ASP A 114 -2.63 1.14 2.53
C ASP A 114 -3.69 1.91 3.35
N LEU A 115 -4.21 3.01 2.79
CA LEU A 115 -5.25 3.84 3.40
C LEU A 115 -6.47 3.96 2.50
N ALA A 116 -7.64 4.07 3.12
CA ALA A 116 -8.90 4.30 2.43
C ALA A 116 -9.82 5.20 3.25
N ILE A 117 -10.68 5.92 2.56
CA ILE A 117 -11.74 6.73 3.13
C ILE A 117 -13.07 6.15 2.71
N ILE A 118 -13.93 5.88 3.67
CA ILE A 118 -15.31 5.44 3.43
C ILE A 118 -16.28 6.41 4.09
N THR A 119 -17.52 6.42 3.63
CA THR A 119 -18.62 7.19 4.25
C THR A 119 -19.88 6.35 4.32
N VAL A 120 -20.83 6.80 5.14
CA VAL A 120 -22.18 6.24 5.24
C VAL A 120 -23.15 7.30 4.72
N ASP A 121 -24.03 6.90 3.79
CA ASP A 121 -24.94 7.85 3.15
C ASP A 121 -26.06 8.36 4.08
N ASP A 122 -26.36 7.61 5.15
CA ASP A 122 -27.29 8.07 6.20
C ASP A 122 -26.59 9.07 7.13
N PRO A 123 -26.93 10.37 7.08
CA PRO A 123 -26.28 11.38 7.89
C PRO A 123 -26.52 11.21 9.40
N SER A 124 -27.55 10.46 9.80
CA SER A 124 -27.80 10.15 11.21
C SER A 124 -26.73 9.27 11.83
N PHE A 125 -25.97 8.56 10.99
CA PHE A 125 -24.84 7.75 11.44
C PHE A 125 -23.79 8.58 12.19
N PHE A 126 -23.53 9.82 11.74
CA PHE A 126 -22.45 10.66 12.28
C PHE A 126 -22.91 11.63 13.40
N GLN A 127 -24.23 11.75 13.67
CA GLN A 127 -24.76 12.79 14.56
C GLN A 127 -24.18 12.76 15.98
N ASP A 128 -23.93 11.57 16.52
CA ASP A 128 -23.45 11.37 17.89
C ASP A 128 -21.96 10.98 17.94
N LEU A 129 -21.26 11.04 16.79
CA LEU A 129 -19.86 10.67 16.70
C LEU A 129 -18.98 11.92 16.71
N LYS A 130 -17.85 11.85 17.44
CA LYS A 130 -16.89 12.92 17.55
C LYS A 130 -15.70 12.65 16.63
N PRO A 131 -15.49 13.45 15.57
CA PRO A 131 -14.35 13.24 14.69
C PRO A 131 -13.02 13.37 15.44
N LEU A 132 -12.08 12.45 15.19
CA LEU A 132 -10.73 12.51 15.70
C LEU A 132 -9.84 13.32 14.77
N SER A 133 -8.92 14.11 15.34
CA SER A 133 -7.89 14.85 14.60
C SER A 133 -6.66 14.00 14.36
N ILE A 134 -5.88 14.37 13.34
CA ILE A 134 -4.57 13.76 13.08
C ILE A 134 -3.51 14.53 13.86
N GLY A 135 -2.90 13.85 14.84
CA GLY A 135 -1.84 14.37 15.70
C GLY A 135 -0.46 14.38 15.05
N LEU A 136 0.56 14.61 15.85
CA LEU A 136 1.96 14.55 15.44
C LEU A 136 2.52 13.12 15.61
N LEU A 137 3.61 12.82 14.92
CA LEU A 137 4.34 11.57 15.10
C LEU A 137 4.88 11.49 16.53
N PRO A 138 4.61 10.43 17.31
CA PRO A 138 5.20 10.25 18.62
C PRO A 138 6.73 10.14 18.55
N GLU A 139 7.39 10.51 19.64
CA GLU A 139 8.80 10.20 19.83
C GLU A 139 8.98 8.74 20.31
N PRO A 140 10.14 8.13 20.08
CA PRO A 140 10.45 6.82 20.63
C PRO A 140 10.21 6.77 22.15
N LEU A 141 9.69 5.63 22.63
CA LEU A 141 9.31 5.36 24.03
C LEU A 141 8.02 6.06 24.50
N GLN A 142 7.39 6.92 23.72
CA GLN A 142 6.09 7.47 24.09
C GLN A 142 4.99 6.39 24.04
N GLU A 143 4.11 6.41 25.04
CA GLU A 143 3.00 5.47 25.17
C GLU A 143 1.92 5.80 24.14
N VAL A 144 1.43 4.78 23.45
CA VAL A 144 0.30 4.86 22.51
C VAL A 144 -0.74 3.78 22.82
N SER A 145 -1.98 4.04 22.45
CA SER A 145 -3.08 3.09 22.57
C SER A 145 -3.64 2.73 21.21
N VAL A 146 -3.85 1.46 20.96
CA VAL A 146 -4.42 0.91 19.72
C VAL A 146 -5.85 0.50 19.97
N TYR A 147 -6.77 1.01 19.16
CA TYR A 147 -8.19 0.71 19.24
C TYR A 147 -8.63 -0.08 17.99
N GLY A 148 -9.40 -1.15 18.18
CA GLY A 148 -9.89 -1.92 17.04
C GLY A 148 -10.80 -3.08 17.40
N TYR A 149 -11.35 -3.75 16.39
CA TYR A 149 -12.27 -4.89 16.52
C TYR A 149 -11.62 -6.16 15.99
N PRO A 150 -10.89 -6.92 16.82
CA PRO A 150 -10.23 -8.13 16.38
C PRO A 150 -11.22 -9.17 15.86
N ILE A 151 -10.78 -9.98 14.89
CA ILE A 151 -11.60 -11.05 14.30
C ILE A 151 -12.09 -12.02 15.41
N GLY A 152 -13.38 -12.35 15.37
CA GLY A 152 -14.04 -13.21 16.38
C GLY A 152 -14.54 -12.43 17.59
N GLY A 153 -14.10 -11.18 17.81
CA GLY A 153 -14.61 -10.31 18.87
C GLY A 153 -15.82 -9.49 18.42
N LYS A 154 -16.77 -9.24 19.32
CA LYS A 154 -17.89 -8.30 19.12
C LYS A 154 -17.62 -6.94 19.75
N SER A 155 -16.77 -6.89 20.77
CA SER A 155 -16.43 -5.70 21.54
C SER A 155 -15.16 -5.06 21.02
N LEU A 156 -15.05 -3.75 21.23
CA LEU A 156 -13.83 -2.98 21.00
C LEU A 156 -12.70 -3.54 21.87
N SER A 157 -11.53 -3.68 21.30
CA SER A 157 -10.29 -4.02 22.01
C SER A 157 -9.39 -2.81 22.06
N ILE A 158 -8.80 -2.57 23.23
CA ILE A 158 -7.81 -1.52 23.43
C ILE A 158 -6.53 -2.19 23.92
N THR A 159 -5.44 -1.97 23.20
CA THR A 159 -4.11 -2.44 23.62
C THR A 159 -3.17 -1.25 23.75
N LYS A 160 -2.24 -1.31 24.68
CA LYS A 160 -1.24 -0.26 24.93
C LYS A 160 0.14 -0.77 24.64
N GLY A 161 1.00 0.13 24.20
CA GLY A 161 2.41 -0.10 23.96
C GLY A 161 3.14 1.22 23.79
N ILE A 162 4.38 1.16 23.35
CA ILE A 162 5.22 2.32 23.07
C ILE A 162 5.63 2.36 21.60
N LEU A 163 5.93 3.55 21.10
CA LEU A 163 6.64 3.69 19.84
C LEU A 163 8.06 3.17 20.02
N SER A 164 8.39 2.07 19.32
CA SER A 164 9.73 1.45 19.41
C SER A 164 10.71 2.11 18.45
N ARG A 165 10.28 2.44 17.23
CA ARG A 165 11.07 3.11 16.18
C ARG A 165 10.20 3.56 15.02
N VAL A 166 10.77 4.41 14.18
CA VAL A 166 10.18 4.82 12.89
C VAL A 166 11.20 4.54 11.80
N GLU A 167 10.78 3.85 10.75
CA GLU A 167 11.65 3.46 9.64
C GLU A 167 10.85 3.26 8.35
N GLN A 168 11.53 3.28 7.22
CA GLN A 168 10.92 2.87 5.97
C GLN A 168 10.68 1.35 5.98
N GLN A 169 9.46 0.95 5.65
CA GLN A 169 9.02 -0.46 5.62
C GLN A 169 8.30 -0.78 4.33
N VAL A 170 8.36 -2.07 3.95
CA VAL A 170 7.51 -2.57 2.88
C VAL A 170 6.11 -2.79 3.42
N TYR A 171 5.15 -2.02 2.91
CA TYR A 171 3.73 -2.20 3.21
C TYR A 171 3.22 -3.50 2.57
N ALA A 172 2.72 -4.42 3.39
CA ALA A 172 2.39 -5.77 2.94
C ALA A 172 1.29 -5.80 1.88
N HIS A 173 0.40 -4.81 1.87
CA HIS A 173 -0.71 -4.72 0.93
C HIS A 173 -0.23 -4.53 -0.52
N ALA A 174 0.44 -3.43 -0.80
CA ALA A 174 0.86 -3.09 -2.17
C ALA A 174 2.34 -3.37 -2.47
N GLY A 175 3.14 -3.68 -1.44
CA GLY A 175 4.58 -3.84 -1.58
C GLY A 175 5.33 -2.51 -1.68
N SER A 176 4.69 -1.40 -1.38
CA SER A 176 5.26 -0.05 -1.38
C SER A 176 6.22 0.12 -0.22
N TYR A 177 7.27 0.90 -0.43
CA TYR A 177 8.29 1.20 0.58
C TYR A 177 8.09 2.61 1.09
N LEU A 178 7.44 2.76 2.25
CA LEU A 178 7.05 4.02 2.87
C LEU A 178 7.39 4.05 4.35
N LEU A 179 7.36 5.25 4.95
CA LEU A 179 7.59 5.43 6.38
C LEU A 179 6.54 4.68 7.20
N ALA A 180 6.96 4.00 8.26
CA ALA A 180 6.11 3.28 9.20
C ALA A 180 6.59 3.47 10.64
N GLY A 181 5.65 3.57 11.58
CA GLY A 181 5.93 3.48 13.00
C GLY A 181 5.79 2.04 13.49
N GLN A 182 6.76 1.57 14.26
CA GLN A 182 6.72 0.27 14.91
C GLN A 182 6.36 0.40 16.39
N ILE A 183 5.41 -0.40 16.84
CA ILE A 183 4.96 -0.46 18.23
C ILE A 183 5.02 -1.89 18.78
N ASP A 184 5.13 -2.01 20.08
CA ASP A 184 5.08 -3.29 20.83
C ASP A 184 3.66 -3.62 21.34
N ALA A 185 2.67 -2.77 21.06
CA ALA A 185 1.27 -3.09 21.35
C ALA A 185 0.81 -4.32 20.54
N ALA A 186 0.03 -5.19 21.18
CA ALA A 186 -0.49 -6.38 20.54
C ALA A 186 -1.46 -6.02 19.40
N ILE A 187 -1.10 -6.37 18.16
CA ILE A 187 -1.94 -6.20 16.97
C ILE A 187 -2.43 -7.58 16.52
N ASN A 188 -3.75 -7.70 16.40
CA ASN A 188 -4.42 -8.91 15.93
C ASN A 188 -5.21 -8.62 14.64
N PRO A 189 -5.41 -9.65 13.78
CA PRO A 189 -6.28 -9.50 12.61
C PRO A 189 -7.65 -8.90 12.99
N GLY A 190 -8.07 -7.85 12.28
CA GLY A 190 -9.27 -7.06 12.57
C GLY A 190 -8.98 -5.72 13.24
N ASN A 191 -7.82 -5.53 13.90
CA ASN A 191 -7.38 -4.20 14.36
C ASN A 191 -6.94 -3.30 13.19
N SER A 192 -6.63 -3.88 12.03
CA SER A 192 -6.28 -3.15 10.80
C SER A 192 -7.29 -2.05 10.49
N GLY A 193 -6.80 -0.86 10.19
CA GLY A 193 -7.58 0.36 9.96
C GLY A 193 -8.01 1.09 11.23
N GLY A 194 -7.81 0.47 12.40
CA GLY A 194 -8.06 1.12 13.68
C GLY A 194 -6.99 2.18 14.01
N PRO A 195 -7.34 3.21 14.80
CA PRO A 195 -6.42 4.27 15.15
C PRO A 195 -5.39 3.84 16.19
N VAL A 196 -4.17 4.36 16.04
CA VAL A 196 -3.18 4.49 17.10
C VAL A 196 -3.36 5.88 17.69
N ILE A 197 -3.61 5.95 18.99
CA ILE A 197 -4.00 7.18 19.69
C ILE A 197 -2.93 7.59 20.70
N MET A 198 -2.61 8.88 20.71
CA MET A 198 -1.86 9.58 21.75
C MET A 198 -2.50 10.95 21.94
N ASN A 199 -2.69 11.39 23.19
CA ASN A 199 -3.30 12.69 23.54
C ASN A 199 -4.67 12.96 22.86
N ASN A 200 -5.48 11.90 22.70
CA ASN A 200 -6.81 11.94 22.04
C ASN A 200 -6.76 12.24 20.52
N GLU A 201 -5.60 12.14 19.89
CA GLU A 201 -5.41 12.34 18.46
C GLU A 201 -4.93 11.05 17.78
N ILE A 202 -5.25 10.89 16.50
CA ILE A 202 -4.74 9.81 15.67
C ILE A 202 -3.27 10.10 15.35
N VAL A 203 -2.37 9.30 15.89
CA VAL A 203 -0.94 9.33 15.57
C VAL A 203 -0.53 8.21 14.62
N GLY A 204 -1.49 7.43 14.17
CA GLY A 204 -1.28 6.40 13.14
C GLY A 204 -2.53 5.58 12.87
N VAL A 205 -2.46 4.79 11.78
CA VAL A 205 -3.46 3.78 11.42
C VAL A 205 -2.78 2.42 11.41
N VAL A 206 -3.28 1.48 12.21
CA VAL A 206 -2.72 0.11 12.30
C VAL A 206 -2.82 -0.57 10.93
N MET A 207 -1.70 -1.09 10.42
CA MET A 207 -1.68 -1.73 9.10
C MET A 207 -1.32 -3.21 9.12
N GLN A 208 -0.28 -3.60 9.83
CA GLN A 208 0.23 -4.96 9.78
C GLN A 208 0.96 -5.37 11.07
N ALA A 209 1.01 -6.68 11.32
CA ALA A 209 1.87 -7.28 12.33
C ALA A 209 2.95 -8.13 11.66
N SER A 210 4.15 -8.16 12.24
CA SER A 210 5.18 -9.09 11.78
C SER A 210 4.83 -10.51 12.22
N SER A 211 4.61 -11.41 11.25
CA SER A 211 4.24 -12.82 11.50
C SER A 211 5.35 -13.81 11.15
N GLY A 212 6.57 -13.35 10.95
CA GLY A 212 7.71 -14.18 10.55
C GLY A 212 8.45 -14.78 11.73
N GLY A 213 7.93 -15.79 12.41
CA GLY A 213 8.61 -16.84 13.25
C GLY A 213 9.80 -16.51 14.15
N ARG A 214 10.32 -15.28 14.13
CA ARG A 214 11.44 -14.80 14.95
C ARG A 214 11.19 -13.48 15.67
N ALA A 215 10.08 -12.82 15.45
CA ALA A 215 9.71 -11.57 16.10
C ALA A 215 8.24 -11.68 16.56
N GLU A 216 8.05 -11.72 17.87
CA GLU A 216 6.72 -11.69 18.51
C GLU A 216 6.38 -10.25 18.89
N ASN A 217 5.11 -9.87 18.76
CA ASN A 217 4.55 -8.57 19.18
C ASN A 217 5.16 -7.34 18.47
N LEU A 218 5.45 -7.43 17.17
CA LEU A 218 5.79 -6.25 16.37
C LEU A 218 4.60 -5.83 15.53
N GLY A 219 4.05 -4.66 15.86
CA GLY A 219 3.02 -4.02 15.09
C GLY A 219 3.55 -2.81 14.32
N TYR A 220 2.98 -2.57 13.13
CA TYR A 220 3.30 -1.39 12.34
C TYR A 220 2.05 -0.57 12.06
N PHE A 221 2.23 0.74 11.99
CA PHE A 221 1.17 1.68 11.64
C PHE A 221 1.64 2.68 10.60
N VAL A 222 0.69 3.19 9.82
CA VAL A 222 0.87 4.29 8.88
C VAL A 222 0.97 5.59 9.67
N PRO A 223 2.09 6.35 9.59
CA PRO A 223 2.33 7.54 10.42
C PRO A 223 1.57 8.78 9.93
N PRO A 224 1.48 9.84 10.76
CA PRO A 224 0.70 11.05 10.44
C PRO A 224 1.15 11.77 9.16
N SER A 225 2.44 11.75 8.80
CA SER A 225 2.92 12.36 7.55
C SER A 225 2.27 11.72 6.32
N ILE A 226 2.24 10.37 6.28
CA ILE A 226 1.61 9.61 5.19
C ILE A 226 0.08 9.77 5.21
N ILE A 227 -0.54 9.80 6.41
CA ILE A 227 -1.99 10.01 6.52
C ILE A 227 -2.37 11.39 5.96
N ARG A 228 -1.64 12.46 6.32
CA ARG A 228 -1.91 13.82 5.81
C ARG A 228 -1.74 13.90 4.30
N HIS A 229 -0.65 13.34 3.77
CA HIS A 229 -0.43 13.27 2.32
C HIS A 229 -1.64 12.65 1.61
N VAL A 230 -2.13 11.51 2.09
CA VAL A 230 -3.30 10.82 1.50
C VAL A 230 -4.59 11.63 1.65
N LEU A 231 -4.80 12.33 2.79
CA LEU A 231 -5.97 13.17 3.00
C LEU A 231 -5.96 14.41 2.10
N GLU A 232 -4.79 15.00 1.87
CA GLU A 232 -4.60 16.13 0.96
C GLU A 232 -4.81 15.71 -0.49
N ASP A 233 -4.23 14.59 -0.91
CA ASP A 233 -4.42 13.98 -2.23
C ASP A 233 -5.91 13.64 -2.51
N SER A 234 -6.65 13.21 -1.48
CA SER A 234 -8.07 12.89 -1.59
C SER A 234 -8.99 14.08 -1.85
N ALA A 235 -8.51 15.32 -1.72
CA ALA A 235 -9.35 16.51 -1.75
C ALA A 235 -10.00 16.77 -3.11
N ASP A 236 -9.38 16.39 -4.21
CA ASP A 236 -9.94 16.48 -5.57
C ASP A 236 -10.58 15.17 -6.06
N GLY A 237 -10.46 14.08 -5.27
CA GLY A 237 -11.02 12.77 -5.56
C GLY A 237 -10.15 11.89 -6.47
N ALA A 238 -8.99 12.36 -6.90
CA ALA A 238 -7.99 11.57 -7.61
C ALA A 238 -6.94 11.02 -6.63
N ASN A 239 -6.37 9.86 -6.93
CA ASN A 239 -5.23 9.32 -6.21
C ASN A 239 -3.99 9.45 -7.08
N ASP A 240 -3.22 10.52 -6.89
CA ASP A 240 -2.01 10.79 -7.64
C ASP A 240 -0.81 9.96 -7.14
N GLY A 241 -0.86 9.55 -5.86
CA GLY A 241 0.15 8.71 -5.22
C GLY A 241 1.43 9.45 -4.83
N PHE A 242 2.49 8.67 -4.56
CA PHE A 242 3.78 9.22 -4.13
C PHE A 242 4.73 9.40 -5.30
N PRO A 243 5.46 10.53 -5.36
CA PRO A 243 6.33 10.83 -6.49
C PRO A 243 7.56 9.93 -6.57
N ASP A 244 8.06 9.77 -7.79
CA ASP A 244 9.36 9.16 -8.10
C ASP A 244 10.13 10.07 -9.06
N LEU A 245 11.34 10.45 -8.70
CA LEU A 245 12.17 11.30 -9.53
C LEU A 245 12.82 10.59 -10.73
N GLY A 246 12.70 9.25 -10.77
CA GLY A 246 13.13 8.45 -11.91
C GLY A 246 14.61 8.14 -11.96
N PHE A 247 15.26 8.04 -10.82
CA PHE A 247 16.58 7.44 -10.69
C PHE A 247 16.60 6.34 -9.63
N ARG A 248 17.59 5.46 -9.71
CA ARG A 248 17.87 4.46 -8.68
C ARG A 248 19.27 4.70 -8.15
N THR A 249 19.45 4.47 -6.86
CA THR A 249 20.68 4.79 -6.15
C THR A 249 21.22 3.61 -5.38
N GLN A 250 22.47 3.72 -5.01
CA GLN A 250 23.19 2.80 -4.14
C GLN A 250 23.89 3.61 -3.04
N ALA A 251 23.98 3.07 -1.84
CA ALA A 251 24.76 3.63 -0.72
C ALA A 251 26.24 3.78 -1.09
N LEU A 252 26.89 4.79 -0.54
CA LEU A 252 28.27 5.18 -0.88
C LEU A 252 29.17 5.24 0.37
N ASP A 253 29.13 4.19 1.18
CA ASP A 253 29.86 4.05 2.46
C ASP A 253 31.36 3.72 2.29
N SER A 254 31.77 3.20 1.13
CA SER A 254 33.16 2.87 0.87
C SER A 254 34.02 4.14 0.64
N PRO A 255 35.09 4.39 1.43
CA PRO A 255 36.01 5.51 1.16
C PRO A 255 36.63 5.47 -0.24
N ALA A 256 36.92 4.28 -0.76
CA ALA A 256 37.45 4.12 -2.12
C ALA A 256 36.43 4.52 -3.18
N ALA A 257 35.15 4.17 -2.99
CA ALA A 257 34.06 4.58 -3.88
C ALA A 257 33.84 6.10 -3.83
N LYS A 258 33.81 6.72 -2.64
CA LYS A 258 33.70 8.18 -2.48
C LYS A 258 34.80 8.91 -3.25
N ALA A 259 36.06 8.44 -3.12
CA ALA A 259 37.19 9.00 -3.84
C ALA A 259 37.08 8.81 -5.38
N ALA A 260 36.60 7.64 -5.83
CA ALA A 260 36.44 7.33 -7.27
C ALA A 260 35.39 8.24 -7.94
N TYR A 261 34.35 8.63 -7.22
CA TYR A 261 33.29 9.55 -7.70
C TYR A 261 33.54 11.02 -7.33
N GLY A 262 34.74 11.33 -6.80
CA GLY A 262 35.23 12.71 -6.59
C GLY A 262 34.63 13.43 -5.39
N LEU A 263 34.07 12.71 -4.42
CA LEU A 263 33.59 13.31 -3.17
C LEU A 263 34.78 13.84 -2.34
N LYS A 264 34.62 15.02 -1.77
CA LYS A 264 35.58 15.63 -0.82
C LYS A 264 35.46 14.92 0.54
N ASN A 265 36.52 15.10 1.37
CA ASN A 265 36.47 14.62 2.75
C ASN A 265 35.28 15.23 3.50
N GLY A 266 34.47 14.38 4.13
CA GLY A 266 33.27 14.77 4.87
C GLY A 266 32.01 14.91 4.04
N GLN A 267 32.08 14.81 2.71
CA GLN A 267 30.89 14.73 1.87
C GLN A 267 30.34 13.32 1.87
N ASN A 268 29.02 13.23 1.93
CA ASN A 268 28.24 11.99 1.88
C ASN A 268 27.17 12.10 0.79
N GLY A 269 26.50 10.99 0.52
CA GLY A 269 25.43 10.93 -0.45
C GLY A 269 25.22 9.53 -1.01
N VAL A 270 24.36 9.42 -2.01
CA VAL A 270 24.04 8.16 -2.68
C VAL A 270 24.38 8.23 -4.17
N LEU A 271 24.95 7.16 -4.71
CA LEU A 271 25.36 7.07 -6.11
C LEU A 271 24.16 6.76 -7.01
N VAL A 272 23.96 7.53 -8.05
CA VAL A 272 22.98 7.25 -9.11
C VAL A 272 23.51 6.09 -9.97
N ILE A 273 22.80 4.96 -9.97
CA ILE A 273 23.15 3.76 -10.72
C ILE A 273 22.27 3.56 -11.97
N LYS A 274 21.15 4.27 -12.05
CA LYS A 274 20.21 4.23 -13.17
C LYS A 274 19.41 5.51 -13.23
N VAL A 275 19.24 6.05 -14.44
CA VAL A 275 18.27 7.12 -14.74
C VAL A 275 17.30 6.56 -15.79
N PHE A 276 15.99 6.77 -15.59
CA PHE A 276 14.97 6.31 -16.53
C PHE A 276 14.71 7.36 -17.61
N ASP A 277 14.61 6.94 -18.87
CA ASP A 277 14.51 7.81 -20.05
C ASP A 277 13.27 8.70 -20.03
N ASP A 278 12.15 8.20 -19.52
CA ASP A 278 10.89 8.96 -19.40
C ASP A 278 10.63 9.31 -17.93
N SER A 279 11.48 10.20 -17.37
CA SER A 279 11.41 10.55 -15.96
C SER A 279 11.77 12.04 -15.72
N PRO A 280 11.42 12.61 -14.57
CA PRO A 280 11.87 13.93 -14.14
C PRO A 280 13.39 14.12 -14.18
N ALA A 281 14.15 13.06 -13.91
CA ALA A 281 15.61 13.07 -13.91
C ALA A 281 16.22 12.94 -15.32
N ALA A 282 15.44 12.52 -16.34
CA ALA A 282 15.95 12.29 -17.70
C ALA A 282 16.61 13.53 -18.29
N GLY A 283 17.84 13.38 -18.80
CA GLY A 283 18.63 14.47 -19.39
C GLY A 283 19.16 15.50 -18.39
N LYS A 284 18.83 15.36 -17.11
CA LYS A 284 19.31 16.25 -16.02
C LYS A 284 20.36 15.56 -15.16
N PHE A 285 20.12 14.28 -14.83
CA PHE A 285 21.06 13.43 -14.12
C PHE A 285 21.66 12.38 -15.05
N GLU A 286 22.82 11.87 -14.65
CA GLU A 286 23.57 10.81 -15.34
C GLU A 286 23.92 9.71 -14.33
N GLU A 287 24.13 8.49 -14.84
CA GLU A 287 24.71 7.41 -14.03
C GLU A 287 26.10 7.87 -13.53
N ASN A 288 26.40 7.59 -12.27
CA ASN A 288 27.56 8.03 -11.51
C ASN A 288 27.50 9.47 -10.95
N ASP A 289 26.41 10.19 -11.08
CA ASP A 289 26.16 11.36 -10.23
C ASP A 289 25.99 10.91 -8.78
N VAL A 290 26.36 11.75 -7.82
CA VAL A 290 26.11 11.50 -6.41
C VAL A 290 25.09 12.52 -5.91
N ILE A 291 23.94 12.06 -5.42
CA ILE A 291 22.94 12.91 -4.79
C ILE A 291 23.38 13.19 -3.36
N LEU A 292 23.50 14.48 -3.01
CA LEU A 292 24.03 14.96 -1.74
C LEU A 292 22.92 15.34 -0.76
N SER A 293 21.84 15.96 -1.27
CA SER A 293 20.65 16.28 -0.47
C SER A 293 19.39 16.35 -1.34
N ILE A 294 18.25 16.17 -0.66
CA ILE A 294 16.91 16.45 -1.19
C ILE A 294 16.34 17.58 -0.31
N ASP A 295 16.00 18.72 -0.91
CA ASP A 295 15.66 19.96 -0.21
C ASP A 295 16.69 20.28 0.89
N GLU A 296 16.25 20.49 2.13
CA GLU A 296 17.11 20.72 3.29
C GLU A 296 17.75 19.47 3.89
N TYR A 297 17.36 18.27 3.41
CA TYR A 297 17.80 17.00 4.01
C TYR A 297 19.10 16.50 3.39
N GLU A 298 20.21 16.65 4.11
CA GLU A 298 21.51 16.08 3.73
C GLU A 298 21.47 14.54 3.83
N ILE A 299 22.01 13.86 2.81
CA ILE A 299 22.02 12.40 2.72
C ILE A 299 23.31 11.86 3.29
N ALA A 300 23.23 10.99 4.28
CA ALA A 300 24.36 10.27 4.86
C ALA A 300 24.90 9.19 3.90
N GLU A 301 26.05 8.60 4.23
CA GLU A 301 26.74 7.60 3.40
C GLU A 301 25.95 6.32 3.19
N ASP A 302 25.10 5.95 4.15
CA ASP A 302 24.20 4.80 4.12
C ASP A 302 22.86 5.07 3.42
N GLY A 303 22.64 6.32 2.94
CA GLY A 303 21.40 6.76 2.30
C GLY A 303 20.34 7.26 3.29
N THR A 304 20.69 7.44 4.57
CA THR A 304 19.74 8.00 5.54
C THR A 304 19.76 9.52 5.56
N ILE A 305 18.66 10.11 5.98
CA ILE A 305 18.50 11.53 6.31
C ILE A 305 18.07 11.68 7.77
N LYS A 306 18.39 12.84 8.34
CA LYS A 306 17.98 13.18 9.70
C LYS A 306 16.63 13.90 9.67
N LEU A 307 15.56 13.21 10.06
CA LEU A 307 14.21 13.77 10.11
C LEU A 307 13.97 14.59 11.39
N SER A 308 14.59 14.18 12.51
CA SER A 308 14.66 14.92 13.79
C SER A 308 15.96 14.55 14.52
N GLU A 309 16.18 15.10 15.75
CA GLU A 309 17.43 14.81 16.49
C GLU A 309 17.68 13.32 16.68
N ASP A 310 16.61 12.55 16.93
CA ASP A 310 16.67 11.13 17.27
C ASP A 310 16.10 10.21 16.18
N LEU A 311 15.71 10.76 15.01
CA LEU A 311 15.06 10.00 13.96
C LEU A 311 15.83 10.06 12.63
N LEU A 312 16.40 8.94 12.23
CA LEU A 312 16.99 8.71 10.92
C LEU A 312 16.04 7.86 10.08
N THR A 313 15.92 8.17 8.78
CA THR A 313 15.12 7.41 7.82
C THR A 313 15.78 7.42 6.43
N ASP A 314 15.35 6.56 5.51
CA ASP A 314 15.82 6.56 4.12
C ASP A 314 15.50 7.91 3.46
N TYR A 315 16.42 8.44 2.66
CA TYR A 315 16.30 9.74 1.98
C TYR A 315 15.05 9.84 1.07
N LYS A 316 14.51 8.71 0.61
CA LYS A 316 13.30 8.69 -0.21
C LYS A 316 12.09 9.29 0.52
N HIS A 317 12.10 9.27 1.86
CA HIS A 317 11.04 9.94 2.61
C HIS A 317 10.98 11.44 2.35
N ALA A 318 12.12 12.10 2.09
CA ALA A 318 12.12 13.50 1.68
C ALA A 318 11.35 13.72 0.36
N ILE A 319 11.44 12.75 -0.57
CA ILE A 319 10.64 12.75 -1.81
C ILE A 319 9.16 12.46 -1.50
N ASP A 320 8.88 11.50 -0.60
CA ASP A 320 7.51 11.09 -0.23
C ASP A 320 6.69 12.18 0.48
N MET A 321 7.35 13.22 1.00
CA MET A 321 6.68 14.38 1.60
C MET A 321 6.08 15.35 0.57
N HIS A 322 6.42 15.20 -0.70
CA HIS A 322 5.90 16.03 -1.78
C HIS A 322 4.71 15.38 -2.49
N HIS A 323 3.86 16.22 -3.09
CA HIS A 323 2.79 15.80 -3.98
C HIS A 323 3.23 15.79 -5.44
N ILE A 324 2.51 15.02 -6.26
CA ILE A 324 2.69 15.05 -7.71
C ILE A 324 2.43 16.49 -8.23
N GLY A 325 3.34 16.98 -9.05
CA GLY A 325 3.32 18.33 -9.59
C GLY A 325 4.20 19.34 -8.88
N GLU A 326 4.68 19.05 -7.67
CA GLU A 326 5.59 19.93 -6.91
C GLU A 326 7.03 19.86 -7.43
N GLU A 327 7.80 20.89 -7.13
CA GLU A 327 9.23 20.96 -7.43
C GLU A 327 10.06 20.53 -6.23
N ILE A 328 11.03 19.66 -6.44
CA ILE A 328 11.94 19.10 -5.45
C ILE A 328 13.35 19.54 -5.79
N LEU A 329 14.03 20.23 -4.86
CA LEU A 329 15.39 20.65 -5.02
C LEU A 329 16.36 19.49 -4.74
N VAL A 330 17.19 19.14 -5.72
CA VAL A 330 18.19 18.07 -5.59
C VAL A 330 19.58 18.67 -5.74
N HIS A 331 20.40 18.55 -4.69
CA HIS A 331 21.84 18.87 -4.75
C HIS A 331 22.61 17.60 -5.13
N TYR A 332 23.59 17.76 -6.01
CA TYR A 332 24.36 16.62 -6.50
C TYR A 332 25.83 16.99 -6.77
N SER A 333 26.66 15.97 -6.89
CA SER A 333 28.05 16.09 -7.38
C SER A 333 28.22 15.24 -8.62
N ARG A 334 28.75 15.81 -9.70
CA ARG A 334 29.14 15.15 -10.94
C ARG A 334 30.64 15.26 -11.13
N ALA A 335 31.37 14.15 -11.00
CA ALA A 335 32.83 14.11 -11.07
C ALA A 335 33.49 15.16 -10.16
N GLY A 336 33.04 15.33 -8.93
CA GLY A 336 33.53 16.24 -7.93
C GLY A 336 33.08 17.72 -8.11
N LYS A 337 32.22 18.01 -9.07
CA LYS A 337 31.62 19.35 -9.27
C LYS A 337 30.18 19.32 -8.72
N GLU A 338 29.94 20.20 -7.76
CA GLU A 338 28.60 20.34 -7.16
C GLU A 338 27.67 21.15 -8.08
N GLY A 339 26.40 20.78 -8.05
CA GLY A 339 25.29 21.42 -8.73
C GLY A 339 23.98 21.25 -7.98
N SER A 340 22.96 21.96 -8.41
CA SER A 340 21.60 21.81 -7.92
C SER A 340 20.59 21.92 -9.06
N ILE A 341 19.51 21.15 -8.99
CA ILE A 341 18.45 21.11 -9.99
C ILE A 341 17.11 21.00 -9.27
N ASN A 342 16.12 21.80 -9.70
CA ASN A 342 14.73 21.56 -9.34
C ASN A 342 14.14 20.53 -10.30
N LEU A 343 13.64 19.45 -9.75
CA LEU A 343 12.92 18.42 -10.48
C LEU A 343 11.43 18.53 -10.16
N LYS A 344 10.60 18.63 -11.20
CA LYS A 344 9.16 18.54 -11.04
C LYS A 344 8.74 17.08 -10.87
N ALA A 345 8.06 16.76 -9.79
CA ALA A 345 7.58 15.45 -9.47
C ALA A 345 6.36 15.08 -10.36
N GLU A 346 6.59 14.60 -11.58
CA GLU A 346 5.53 14.40 -12.57
C GLU A 346 4.99 12.97 -12.63
N LYS A 347 5.65 12.02 -11.97
CA LYS A 347 5.30 10.58 -12.08
C LYS A 347 5.28 9.90 -10.73
N ALA A 348 4.27 9.07 -10.54
CA ALA A 348 4.18 8.18 -9.40
C ALA A 348 5.17 7.00 -9.52
N ARG A 349 5.50 6.41 -8.39
CA ARG A 349 6.57 5.41 -8.20
C ARG A 349 6.46 4.16 -9.07
N ASP A 350 5.26 3.67 -9.34
CA ASP A 350 5.04 2.38 -10.01
C ASP A 350 5.26 2.43 -11.55
N ASN A 351 5.57 3.60 -12.11
CA ASN A 351 5.65 3.78 -13.55
C ASN A 351 6.90 3.16 -14.22
N TYR A 352 7.95 2.87 -13.45
CA TYR A 352 9.23 2.39 -14.00
C TYR A 352 9.42 0.88 -13.98
N SER A 353 8.52 0.12 -13.34
CA SER A 353 8.59 -1.34 -13.31
C SER A 353 7.99 -1.94 -14.57
N LEU A 354 8.70 -2.90 -15.20
CA LEU A 354 8.17 -3.62 -16.36
C LEU A 354 6.98 -4.51 -15.98
N VAL A 355 7.06 -5.17 -14.81
CA VAL A 355 5.93 -5.92 -14.23
C VAL A 355 5.30 -5.06 -13.16
N LYS A 356 4.07 -4.62 -13.41
CA LYS A 356 3.34 -3.76 -12.48
C LYS A 356 3.05 -4.46 -11.16
N GLY A 357 2.98 -3.67 -10.08
CA GLY A 357 2.60 -4.11 -8.75
C GLY A 357 1.23 -4.78 -8.69
N GLU A 358 0.75 -5.11 -7.50
CA GLU A 358 -0.60 -5.62 -7.34
C GLU A 358 -1.62 -4.54 -7.66
N GLN A 359 -2.60 -4.89 -8.46
CA GLN A 359 -3.72 -4.04 -8.83
C GLN A 359 -4.97 -4.50 -8.08
N PHE A 360 -5.70 -3.54 -7.55
CA PHE A 360 -6.92 -3.76 -6.78
C PHE A 360 -8.08 -3.02 -7.43
N ASP A 361 -9.30 -3.45 -7.13
CA ASP A 361 -10.54 -2.80 -7.57
C ASP A 361 -10.66 -2.62 -9.10
N ARG A 362 -9.96 -3.46 -9.85
CA ARG A 362 -9.92 -3.45 -11.32
C ARG A 362 -10.20 -4.82 -11.90
N THR A 363 -10.91 -4.83 -13.03
CA THR A 363 -11.05 -6.05 -13.85
C THR A 363 -9.73 -6.30 -14.58
N PRO A 364 -9.18 -7.53 -14.55
CA PRO A 364 -7.97 -7.85 -15.31
C PRO A 364 -8.18 -7.67 -16.81
N GLN A 365 -7.19 -7.10 -17.47
CA GLN A 365 -7.18 -7.04 -18.93
C GLN A 365 -6.88 -8.42 -19.52
N TYR A 366 -7.56 -8.76 -20.60
CA TYR A 366 -7.30 -9.97 -21.36
C TYR A 366 -7.76 -9.83 -22.81
N TYR A 367 -7.19 -10.63 -23.69
CA TYR A 367 -7.62 -10.81 -25.07
C TYR A 367 -7.48 -12.29 -25.45
N ILE A 368 -8.54 -12.86 -26.04
CA ILE A 368 -8.56 -14.21 -26.58
C ILE A 368 -8.52 -14.09 -28.09
N TYR A 369 -7.48 -14.63 -28.70
CA TYR A 369 -7.30 -14.63 -30.15
C TYR A 369 -6.94 -16.04 -30.63
N GLY A 370 -7.70 -16.62 -31.56
CA GLY A 370 -7.50 -17.99 -32.02
C GLY A 370 -7.53 -19.02 -30.87
N GLY A 371 -8.28 -18.72 -29.80
CA GLY A 371 -8.33 -19.57 -28.59
C GLY A 371 -7.15 -19.41 -27.64
N ILE A 372 -6.18 -18.56 -27.93
CA ILE A 372 -5.08 -18.27 -27.01
C ILE A 372 -5.48 -17.12 -26.10
N LEU A 373 -5.40 -17.32 -24.78
CA LEU A 373 -5.64 -16.29 -23.77
C LEU A 373 -4.37 -15.48 -23.52
N PHE A 374 -4.39 -14.22 -23.90
CA PHE A 374 -3.32 -13.25 -23.63
C PHE A 374 -3.71 -12.32 -22.49
N VAL A 375 -2.74 -12.03 -21.60
CA VAL A 375 -2.88 -11.14 -20.46
C VAL A 375 -1.61 -10.32 -20.25
N PRO A 376 -1.67 -9.10 -19.69
CA PRO A 376 -0.49 -8.42 -19.20
C PRO A 376 0.03 -9.10 -17.93
N LEU A 377 1.35 -9.21 -17.79
CA LEU A 377 1.98 -9.74 -16.58
C LEU A 377 2.01 -8.68 -15.49
N ASN A 378 1.43 -9.02 -14.35
CA ASN A 378 1.50 -8.21 -13.13
C ASN A 378 1.69 -9.10 -11.89
N MET A 379 1.88 -8.49 -10.73
CA MET A 379 2.09 -9.23 -9.49
C MET A 379 0.86 -10.04 -9.05
N ASN A 380 -0.37 -9.62 -9.39
CA ASN A 380 -1.56 -10.42 -9.12
C ASN A 380 -1.51 -11.78 -9.84
N LEU A 381 -1.12 -11.77 -11.12
CA LEU A 381 -0.96 -13.03 -11.87
C LEU A 381 0.14 -13.90 -11.24
N ILE A 382 1.32 -13.31 -10.94
CA ILE A 382 2.44 -14.06 -10.34
C ILE A 382 2.04 -14.67 -8.97
N LYS A 383 1.33 -13.93 -8.13
CA LYS A 383 0.88 -14.41 -6.81
C LYS A 383 -0.19 -15.50 -6.89
N ARG A 384 -0.82 -15.74 -8.05
CA ARG A 384 -1.76 -16.86 -8.25
C ARG A 384 -1.10 -18.24 -8.14
N TRP A 385 0.22 -18.34 -8.20
CA TRP A 385 0.94 -19.60 -7.91
C TRP A 385 1.04 -19.92 -6.41
N GLY A 386 0.33 -19.17 -5.54
CA GLY A 386 0.19 -19.45 -4.10
C GLY A 386 1.13 -18.64 -3.21
N SER A 387 1.14 -18.94 -1.91
CA SER A 387 1.96 -18.21 -0.93
C SER A 387 3.47 -18.31 -1.18
N ASP A 388 3.93 -19.41 -1.79
CA ASP A 388 5.33 -19.62 -2.19
C ASP A 388 5.57 -19.31 -3.68
N TRP A 389 4.85 -18.33 -4.24
CA TRP A 389 4.91 -17.94 -5.64
C TRP A 389 6.34 -17.66 -6.14
N ALA A 390 7.20 -17.13 -5.27
CA ALA A 390 8.60 -16.82 -5.62
C ALA A 390 9.41 -18.07 -6.04
N ARG A 391 8.93 -19.29 -5.69
CA ARG A 391 9.53 -20.58 -6.09
C ARG A 391 8.65 -21.36 -7.06
N SER A 392 7.34 -21.20 -6.98
CA SER A 392 6.38 -22.01 -7.74
C SER A 392 5.94 -21.40 -9.06
N ALA A 393 6.05 -20.07 -9.23
CA ALA A 393 5.75 -19.43 -10.51
C ALA A 393 6.81 -19.75 -11.57
N PRO A 394 6.43 -19.74 -12.87
CA PRO A 394 7.38 -20.00 -13.96
C PRO A 394 8.59 -19.07 -13.93
N VAL A 395 9.78 -19.62 -14.07
CA VAL A 395 11.04 -18.86 -14.02
C VAL A 395 11.11 -17.77 -15.09
N SER A 396 10.50 -18.00 -16.26
CA SER A 396 10.39 -16.99 -17.33
C SER A 396 9.65 -15.74 -16.88
N LEU A 397 8.58 -15.87 -16.09
CA LEU A 397 7.79 -14.76 -15.56
C LEU A 397 8.50 -14.09 -14.38
N LEU A 398 9.12 -14.88 -13.49
CA LEU A 398 9.88 -14.35 -12.35
C LEU A 398 11.08 -13.50 -12.77
N LYS A 399 11.74 -13.83 -13.88
CA LYS A 399 12.84 -13.02 -14.41
C LYS A 399 12.38 -11.62 -14.83
N MET A 400 11.20 -11.52 -15.43
CA MET A 400 10.67 -10.22 -15.89
C MET A 400 10.37 -9.25 -14.73
N ARG A 401 10.08 -9.76 -13.54
CA ARG A 401 9.76 -8.96 -12.36
C ARG A 401 10.86 -7.95 -11.97
N ASN A 402 12.11 -8.28 -12.22
CA ASN A 402 13.26 -7.44 -11.84
C ASN A 402 13.75 -6.56 -12.99
N GLU A 403 13.04 -6.56 -14.13
CA GLU A 403 13.38 -5.72 -15.27
C GLU A 403 12.64 -4.39 -15.18
N TRP A 404 13.25 -3.37 -15.74
CA TRP A 404 12.68 -2.02 -15.82
C TRP A 404 11.94 -1.84 -17.14
N SER A 405 10.94 -0.99 -17.14
CA SER A 405 10.29 -0.54 -18.38
C SER A 405 11.25 0.35 -19.19
N SER A 406 11.06 0.35 -20.50
CA SER A 406 11.72 1.25 -21.45
C SER A 406 10.68 1.83 -22.42
N PRO A 407 11.03 2.88 -23.22
CA PRO A 407 10.13 3.39 -24.25
C PRO A 407 9.63 2.34 -25.24
N GLU A 408 10.47 1.30 -25.50
CA GLU A 408 10.15 0.20 -26.43
C GLU A 408 9.39 -0.94 -25.76
N ARG A 409 9.48 -1.07 -24.43
CA ARG A 409 8.85 -2.15 -23.67
C ARG A 409 8.34 -1.66 -22.31
N GLN A 410 7.06 -1.48 -22.21
CA GLN A 410 6.39 -0.94 -21.02
C GLN A 410 5.64 -2.00 -20.21
N GLU A 411 5.28 -3.12 -20.87
CA GLU A 411 4.59 -4.26 -20.27
C GLU A 411 5.08 -5.58 -20.85
N VAL A 412 4.76 -6.66 -20.17
CA VAL A 412 5.02 -8.04 -20.64
C VAL A 412 3.68 -8.68 -20.98
N VAL A 413 3.53 -9.13 -22.23
CA VAL A 413 2.35 -9.89 -22.65
C VAL A 413 2.63 -11.39 -22.53
N VAL A 414 1.70 -12.08 -21.88
CA VAL A 414 1.79 -13.54 -21.65
C VAL A 414 0.64 -14.25 -22.36
N ALA A 415 0.96 -15.21 -23.23
CA ALA A 415 0.04 -16.26 -23.63
C ALA A 415 -0.11 -17.24 -22.46
N LEU A 416 -1.18 -17.03 -21.66
CA LEU A 416 -1.35 -17.69 -20.37
C LEU A 416 -1.74 -19.16 -20.54
N GLN A 417 -2.67 -19.42 -21.45
CA GLN A 417 -3.15 -20.77 -21.80
C GLN A 417 -3.77 -20.79 -23.19
N VAL A 418 -3.88 -21.98 -23.76
CA VAL A 418 -4.57 -22.23 -25.02
C VAL A 418 -5.88 -22.96 -24.76
N LEU A 419 -6.99 -22.36 -25.17
CA LEU A 419 -8.32 -22.97 -25.20
C LEU A 419 -8.39 -23.83 -26.46
N ALA A 420 -8.36 -25.15 -26.30
CA ALA A 420 -8.23 -26.07 -27.40
C ALA A 420 -9.36 -25.90 -28.45
N GLY A 421 -8.98 -25.82 -29.69
CA GLY A 421 -9.84 -25.74 -30.87
C GLY A 421 -9.03 -26.13 -32.12
N ASP A 422 -9.69 -26.36 -33.24
CA ASP A 422 -9.02 -26.78 -34.47
C ASP A 422 -8.06 -25.70 -34.99
N VAL A 423 -8.33 -24.42 -34.74
CA VAL A 423 -7.52 -23.28 -35.19
C VAL A 423 -6.13 -23.24 -34.53
N ASN A 424 -5.98 -23.81 -33.35
CA ASN A 424 -4.75 -23.80 -32.55
C ASN A 424 -4.16 -25.21 -32.32
N LEU A 425 -4.47 -26.13 -33.23
CA LEU A 425 -3.95 -27.51 -33.18
C LEU A 425 -2.42 -27.50 -33.13
N GLY A 426 -1.86 -28.28 -32.19
CA GLY A 426 -0.42 -28.35 -31.96
C GLY A 426 0.10 -27.42 -30.87
N TYR A 427 -0.73 -26.48 -30.37
CA TYR A 427 -0.35 -25.55 -29.30
C TYR A 427 -1.11 -25.79 -27.97
N HIS A 428 -1.95 -26.82 -27.85
CA HIS A 428 -2.85 -27.02 -26.71
C HIS A 428 -2.14 -27.11 -25.35
N ASP A 429 -0.88 -27.58 -25.32
CA ASP A 429 -0.08 -27.69 -24.10
C ASP A 429 0.76 -26.43 -23.78
N TRP A 430 0.73 -25.43 -24.66
CA TRP A 430 1.48 -24.21 -24.44
C TRP A 430 0.82 -23.33 -23.40
N ARG A 431 1.61 -22.87 -22.44
CA ARG A 431 1.15 -22.02 -21.33
C ARG A 431 2.26 -21.17 -20.77
N ASN A 432 1.88 -20.04 -20.16
CA ASN A 432 2.81 -19.11 -19.48
C ASN A 432 3.95 -18.65 -20.40
N TRP A 433 3.64 -18.39 -21.65
CA TRP A 433 4.59 -18.08 -22.70
C TRP A 433 4.65 -16.58 -22.96
N VAL A 434 5.83 -15.98 -22.78
CA VAL A 434 6.03 -14.54 -22.98
C VAL A 434 6.10 -14.24 -24.47
N VAL A 435 5.24 -13.32 -24.93
CA VAL A 435 5.23 -12.82 -26.31
C VAL A 435 6.22 -11.67 -26.43
N GLU A 436 7.16 -11.79 -27.35
CA GLU A 436 8.14 -10.74 -27.64
C GLU A 436 7.76 -9.93 -28.88
N SER A 437 7.23 -10.59 -29.91
CA SER A 437 6.79 -9.91 -31.14
C SER A 437 5.55 -10.54 -31.74
N VAL A 438 4.84 -9.75 -32.58
CA VAL A 438 3.73 -10.17 -33.43
C VAL A 438 4.06 -9.78 -34.86
N ASN A 439 4.12 -10.74 -35.78
CA ASN A 439 4.55 -10.56 -37.18
C ASN A 439 5.84 -9.73 -37.29
N GLY A 440 6.84 -10.05 -36.45
CA GLY A 440 8.11 -9.36 -36.37
C GLY A 440 8.10 -7.96 -35.74
N LYS A 441 6.93 -7.43 -35.34
CA LYS A 441 6.82 -6.16 -34.60
C LYS A 441 6.94 -6.41 -33.11
N GLN A 442 7.90 -5.76 -32.46
CA GLN A 442 8.10 -5.89 -31.02
C GLN A 442 6.87 -5.40 -30.24
N VAL A 443 6.50 -6.15 -29.18
CA VAL A 443 5.39 -5.81 -28.29
C VAL A 443 5.88 -4.80 -27.24
N LYS A 444 5.27 -3.61 -27.26
CA LYS A 444 5.56 -2.55 -26.32
C LYS A 444 4.74 -2.67 -25.04
N ASP A 445 3.42 -2.79 -25.19
CA ASP A 445 2.43 -2.88 -24.13
C ASP A 445 1.23 -3.71 -24.59
N PHE A 446 0.30 -4.01 -23.67
CA PHE A 446 -0.85 -4.85 -23.95
C PHE A 446 -1.85 -4.18 -24.90
N GLN A 447 -1.98 -2.85 -24.85
CA GLN A 447 -2.87 -2.10 -25.73
C GLN A 447 -2.35 -2.13 -27.18
N GLN A 448 -1.07 -1.90 -27.38
CA GLN A 448 -0.44 -1.97 -28.70
C GLN A 448 -0.50 -3.41 -29.26
N PHE A 449 -0.24 -4.43 -28.42
CA PHE A 449 -0.42 -5.84 -28.77
C PHE A 449 -1.83 -6.12 -29.28
N ALA A 450 -2.86 -5.71 -28.56
CA ALA A 450 -4.25 -5.91 -28.97
C ALA A 450 -4.58 -5.20 -30.30
N ASN A 451 -4.06 -4.00 -30.48
CA ASN A 451 -4.23 -3.23 -31.72
C ASN A 451 -3.54 -3.91 -32.92
N LEU A 452 -2.36 -4.51 -32.73
CA LEU A 452 -1.68 -5.29 -33.78
C LEU A 452 -2.54 -6.47 -34.27
N LEU A 453 -3.26 -7.14 -33.37
CA LEU A 453 -4.14 -8.24 -33.72
C LEU A 453 -5.41 -7.76 -34.41
N LYS A 454 -6.04 -6.69 -33.93
CA LYS A 454 -7.27 -6.11 -34.46
C LYS A 454 -7.08 -5.54 -35.87
N GLN A 455 -5.90 -4.99 -36.14
CA GLN A 455 -5.56 -4.35 -37.44
C GLN A 455 -4.77 -5.29 -38.36
N ASN A 456 -4.67 -6.57 -38.02
CA ASN A 456 -3.94 -7.51 -38.86
C ASN A 456 -4.65 -7.70 -40.22
N LEU A 457 -3.87 -7.61 -41.28
CA LEU A 457 -4.33 -7.81 -42.66
C LEU A 457 -3.59 -9.00 -43.33
N GLU A 458 -2.77 -9.71 -42.57
CA GLU A 458 -2.03 -10.86 -43.08
C GLU A 458 -2.81 -12.15 -42.85
N ASP A 459 -2.64 -13.15 -43.72
CA ASP A 459 -3.32 -14.43 -43.62
C ASP A 459 -2.99 -15.19 -42.33
N ASN A 460 -1.78 -14.98 -41.81
CA ASN A 460 -1.32 -15.60 -40.58
C ASN A 460 -0.81 -14.56 -39.59
N VAL A 461 -1.06 -14.83 -38.30
CA VAL A 461 -0.46 -14.10 -37.18
C VAL A 461 0.61 -14.98 -36.55
N VAL A 462 1.83 -14.45 -36.51
CA VAL A 462 3.01 -15.14 -35.94
C VAL A 462 3.34 -14.47 -34.61
N PHE A 463 3.17 -15.20 -33.51
CA PHE A 463 3.65 -14.80 -32.20
C PHE A 463 5.03 -15.43 -31.96
N GLU A 464 5.99 -14.63 -31.54
CA GLU A 464 7.36 -15.12 -31.29
C GLU A 464 7.81 -14.74 -29.88
N ASN A 465 8.59 -15.63 -29.26
CA ASN A 465 9.24 -15.35 -27.98
C ASN A 465 10.73 -15.03 -28.15
N LYS A 466 11.38 -14.58 -27.06
CA LYS A 466 12.81 -14.24 -27.04
C LYS A 466 13.76 -15.34 -27.55
N ASN A 467 13.33 -16.63 -27.52
CA ASN A 467 14.15 -17.77 -27.95
C ASN A 467 13.84 -18.19 -29.38
N GLY A 468 13.02 -17.44 -30.13
CA GLY A 468 12.67 -17.74 -31.53
C GLY A 468 11.60 -18.84 -31.71
N TYR A 469 10.97 -19.33 -30.61
CA TYR A 469 9.80 -20.20 -30.75
C TYR A 469 8.60 -19.40 -31.23
N GLN A 470 7.79 -20.02 -32.10
CA GLN A 470 6.69 -19.37 -32.77
C GLN A 470 5.37 -20.12 -32.58
N MET A 471 4.29 -19.36 -32.36
CA MET A 471 2.90 -19.81 -32.59
C MET A 471 2.37 -19.12 -33.85
N VAL A 472 1.85 -19.88 -34.79
CA VAL A 472 1.28 -19.37 -36.05
C VAL A 472 -0.20 -19.69 -36.08
N ILE A 473 -1.03 -18.65 -36.17
CA ILE A 473 -2.50 -18.77 -36.20
C ILE A 473 -3.02 -18.14 -37.49
N ASN A 474 -3.78 -18.89 -38.26
CA ASN A 474 -4.44 -18.33 -39.40
C ASN A 474 -5.53 -17.33 -38.98
N HIS A 475 -5.50 -16.12 -39.53
CA HIS A 475 -6.34 -15.00 -39.11
C HIS A 475 -7.84 -15.26 -39.35
N ASP A 476 -8.20 -15.68 -40.58
CA ASP A 476 -9.60 -15.90 -40.93
C ASP A 476 -10.20 -17.01 -40.07
N LYS A 477 -9.48 -18.12 -39.89
CA LYS A 477 -9.92 -19.21 -39.01
C LYS A 477 -10.00 -18.79 -37.54
N ALA A 478 -9.16 -17.87 -37.07
CA ALA A 478 -9.26 -17.34 -35.72
C ALA A 478 -10.55 -16.56 -35.54
N MET A 479 -10.90 -15.73 -36.50
CA MET A 479 -12.15 -14.94 -36.47
C MET A 479 -13.39 -15.82 -36.59
N GLU A 480 -13.38 -16.82 -37.51
CA GLU A 480 -14.50 -17.77 -37.69
C GLU A 480 -14.75 -18.65 -36.45
N SER A 481 -13.68 -19.06 -35.77
CA SER A 481 -13.76 -19.95 -34.61
C SER A 481 -14.05 -19.25 -33.27
N GLU A 482 -13.92 -17.92 -33.20
CA GLU A 482 -14.03 -17.14 -31.97
C GLU A 482 -15.33 -17.43 -31.21
N SER A 483 -16.50 -17.27 -31.84
CA SER A 483 -17.80 -17.47 -31.19
C SER A 483 -18.00 -18.92 -30.70
N THR A 484 -17.48 -19.88 -31.44
CA THR A 484 -17.54 -21.30 -31.08
C THR A 484 -16.69 -21.60 -29.85
N ILE A 485 -15.45 -21.09 -29.81
CA ILE A 485 -14.53 -21.24 -28.67
C ILE A 485 -15.12 -20.56 -27.44
N LEU A 486 -15.56 -19.31 -27.55
CA LEU A 486 -16.16 -18.59 -26.44
C LEU A 486 -17.38 -19.34 -25.86
N SER A 487 -18.26 -19.84 -26.71
CA SER A 487 -19.42 -20.62 -26.29
C SER A 487 -19.03 -21.92 -25.60
N GLN A 488 -18.10 -22.68 -26.19
CA GLN A 488 -17.60 -23.97 -25.65
C GLN A 488 -17.01 -23.81 -24.24
N TYR A 489 -16.22 -22.75 -24.04
CA TYR A 489 -15.56 -22.46 -22.75
C TYR A 489 -16.40 -21.55 -21.81
N ARG A 490 -17.62 -21.14 -22.23
CA ARG A 490 -18.55 -20.28 -21.48
C ARG A 490 -17.90 -18.95 -21.09
N ILE A 491 -17.21 -18.33 -22.03
CA ILE A 491 -16.55 -17.04 -21.87
C ILE A 491 -17.46 -15.93 -22.41
N PRO A 492 -17.72 -14.86 -21.64
CA PRO A 492 -18.69 -13.84 -22.02
C PRO A 492 -18.25 -12.95 -23.18
N ALA A 493 -16.97 -12.72 -23.35
CA ALA A 493 -16.40 -11.87 -24.39
C ALA A 493 -14.97 -12.28 -24.73
N ALA A 494 -14.51 -11.98 -25.95
CA ALA A 494 -13.14 -12.27 -26.39
C ALA A 494 -12.08 -11.38 -25.71
N HIS A 495 -12.49 -10.26 -25.13
CA HIS A 495 -11.59 -9.31 -24.48
C HIS A 495 -12.25 -8.59 -23.31
N SER A 496 -11.44 -8.00 -22.43
CA SER A 496 -11.92 -7.12 -21.38
C SER A 496 -12.57 -5.85 -21.98
N ALA A 497 -13.61 -5.34 -21.31
CA ALA A 497 -14.41 -4.21 -21.82
C ALA A 497 -13.57 -2.96 -22.09
N GLU A 498 -12.60 -2.68 -21.22
CA GLU A 498 -11.75 -1.48 -21.27
C GLU A 498 -10.73 -1.49 -22.44
N LEU A 499 -10.40 -2.67 -22.99
CA LEU A 499 -9.29 -2.82 -23.95
C LEU A 499 -9.53 -2.05 -25.26
N PHE A 500 -10.78 -1.84 -25.65
CA PHE A 500 -11.16 -1.13 -26.88
C PHE A 500 -12.22 -0.05 -26.66
N SER A 501 -12.46 0.35 -25.39
CA SER A 501 -13.23 1.55 -25.08
C SER A 501 -12.38 2.79 -25.39
N ASN A 502 -12.87 3.64 -26.26
CA ASN A 502 -12.25 4.92 -26.62
C ASN A 502 -12.36 5.91 -25.47
#